data_f16bf5a1a108255c5a62ab23b203033e
#
_entry.id   f16bf5a1a108255c5a62ab23b203033e
#
_cell.length_a   1.000
_cell.length_b   1.000
_cell.length_c   1.000
_cell.angle_alpha   90.00
_cell.angle_beta   90.00
_cell.angle_gamma   90.00
#
_symmetry.space_group_name_H-M   'P 1'
#
loop_
_entity.id
_entity.type
_entity.pdbx_description
1 polymer ?
#
loop_
_entity_poly.entity_id
_entity_poly.type
_entity_poly.pdbx_seq_one_letter_code
_entity_poly.pdbx_strand_id
1 'polypeptide(L)'
;APVVDTPKTISSSQQSYSSLIEHIATIITILSTEPTYLPNETDLKIVTLNTLLTNLKNTNTGVINAYTTVSNSRVARDLSLYNKTNGLCETAKEVKMYVKSVYGATSLQYKQISGLKFKSRKI
;
A
#
# COMPACT_ATOMS: atom_id res chain seq x y z
N ALA A 1 -5.32 4.02 -23.12
CA ALA A 1 -4.87 3.70 -23.11
C ALA A 1 -4.51 3.75 -23.23
N PRO A 2 -4.67 3.93 -23.47
CA PRO A 2 -4.11 3.71 -23.56
C PRO A 2 -3.48 3.66 -23.78
N VAL A 3 -3.35 3.89 -23.85
CA VAL A 3 -2.66 3.60 -24.05
C VAL A 3 -2.16 3.43 -24.16
N VAL A 4 -2.09 3.59 -24.50
CA VAL A 4 -1.57 3.20 -24.51
C VAL A 4 -0.93 3.11 -24.51
N ASP A 5 -0.70 3.30 -24.68
CA ASP A 5 0.05 3.06 -24.65
C ASP A 5 0.59 2.56 -24.58
N THR A 6 0.89 2.75 -24.56
CA THR A 6 1.52 1.99 -24.41
C THR A 6 2.89 1.39 -24.44
N PRO A 7 3.92 1.57 -25.08
CA PRO A 7 5.11 0.77 -25.29
C PRO A 7 6.13 0.91 -24.20
N LYS A 8 6.39 2.08 -23.75
CA LYS A 8 7.29 2.26 -22.62
C LYS A 8 6.72 1.66 -21.34
N THR A 9 5.41 1.49 -21.29
CA THR A 9 4.78 0.78 -20.21
C THR A 9 5.20 -0.69 -20.22
N ILE A 10 5.34 -1.28 -21.38
CA ILE A 10 5.83 -2.65 -21.52
C ILE A 10 7.24 -2.74 -20.99
N SER A 11 8.11 -1.80 -21.35
CA SER A 11 9.48 -1.75 -20.87
C SER A 11 9.55 -1.65 -19.36
N SER A 12 8.76 -0.75 -18.77
CA SER A 12 8.66 -0.59 -17.32
C SER A 12 8.19 -1.87 -16.66
N SER A 13 7.22 -2.54 -17.26
CA SER A 13 6.68 -3.79 -16.73
C SER A 13 7.76 -4.86 -16.67
N GLN A 14 8.61 -4.96 -17.68
CA GLN A 14 9.70 -5.93 -17.71
C GLN A 14 10.77 -5.63 -16.66
N GLN A 15 10.85 -4.40 -16.19
CA GLN A 15 11.82 -3.99 -15.19
C GLN A 15 11.21 -3.88 -13.79
N SER A 16 9.96 -4.30 -13.60
CA SER A 16 9.38 -4.34 -12.26
C SER A 16 10.15 -5.32 -11.38
N TYR A 17 10.04 -5.15 -10.06
CA TYR A 17 10.74 -6.02 -9.13
C TYR A 17 10.34 -7.49 -9.30
N SER A 18 9.06 -7.76 -9.50
CA SER A 18 8.58 -9.12 -9.74
C SER A 18 9.14 -9.70 -11.04
N SER A 19 9.19 -8.88 -12.09
CA SER A 19 9.74 -9.33 -13.39
C SER A 19 11.23 -9.63 -13.28
N LEU A 20 12.00 -8.81 -12.57
CA LEU A 20 13.41 -9.05 -12.37
C LEU A 20 13.67 -10.33 -11.60
N ILE A 21 12.85 -10.63 -10.60
CA ILE A 21 12.91 -11.88 -9.86
C ILE A 21 12.64 -13.07 -10.78
N GLU A 22 11.62 -12.95 -11.64
CA GLU A 22 11.31 -14.01 -12.62
C GLU A 22 12.44 -14.20 -13.63
N HIS A 23 13.08 -13.11 -14.06
CA HIS A 23 14.20 -13.20 -14.99
C HIS A 23 15.39 -13.97 -14.39
N ILE A 24 15.75 -13.67 -13.15
CA ILE A 24 16.85 -14.39 -12.50
C ILE A 24 16.46 -15.86 -12.23
N ALA A 25 15.21 -16.12 -11.89
CA ALA A 25 14.73 -17.48 -11.71
C ALA A 25 14.85 -18.28 -13.02
N THR A 26 14.54 -17.66 -14.15
CA THR A 26 14.65 -18.28 -15.47
C THR A 26 16.12 -18.58 -15.79
N ILE A 27 17.01 -17.64 -15.53
CA ILE A 27 18.46 -17.85 -15.74
C ILE A 27 18.93 -19.04 -14.91
N ILE A 28 18.56 -19.12 -13.65
CA ILE A 28 18.96 -20.21 -12.77
C ILE A 28 18.45 -21.55 -13.29
N THR A 29 17.19 -21.59 -13.76
CA THR A 29 16.62 -22.80 -14.31
C THR A 29 17.38 -23.28 -15.54
N ILE A 30 17.71 -22.38 -16.45
CA ILE A 30 18.47 -22.69 -17.65
C ILE A 30 19.86 -23.20 -17.29
N LEU A 31 20.58 -22.49 -16.42
CA LEU A 31 21.93 -22.85 -16.03
C LEU A 31 21.99 -24.15 -15.24
N SER A 32 20.95 -24.47 -14.49
CA SER A 32 20.88 -25.70 -13.71
C SER A 32 20.85 -26.96 -14.60
N THR A 33 20.39 -26.81 -15.84
CA THR A 33 20.34 -27.91 -16.80
C THR A 33 21.58 -27.97 -17.70
N GLU A 34 22.53 -27.04 -17.49
CA GLU A 34 23.71 -26.92 -18.34
C GLU A 34 24.93 -27.51 -17.61
N PRO A 35 25.40 -28.71 -17.97
CA PRO A 35 26.50 -29.35 -17.22
C PRO A 35 27.83 -28.61 -17.33
N THR A 36 27.99 -27.76 -18.34
CA THR A 36 29.25 -27.01 -18.53
C THR A 36 29.28 -25.68 -17.75
N TYR A 37 28.18 -25.33 -17.06
CA TYR A 37 28.18 -24.14 -16.22
C TYR A 37 28.86 -24.45 -14.89
N LEU A 38 30.15 -24.21 -14.81
CA LEU A 38 30.99 -24.52 -13.65
C LEU A 38 31.88 -23.32 -13.30
N PRO A 39 31.29 -22.21 -12.85
CA PRO A 39 32.11 -21.04 -12.53
C PRO A 39 32.98 -21.26 -11.30
N ASN A 40 34.13 -20.64 -11.30
CA ASN A 40 35.03 -20.64 -10.14
C ASN A 40 34.60 -19.64 -9.08
N GLU A 41 33.98 -18.56 -9.51
CA GLU A 41 33.52 -17.49 -8.63
C GLU A 41 32.35 -18.00 -7.79
N THR A 42 32.49 -17.89 -6.48
CA THR A 42 31.47 -18.35 -5.54
C THR A 42 30.12 -17.69 -5.80
N ASP A 43 30.15 -16.39 -6.12
CA ASP A 43 28.94 -15.61 -6.34
C ASP A 43 28.14 -16.06 -7.57
N LEU A 44 28.76 -16.76 -8.49
CA LEU A 44 28.13 -17.21 -9.74
C LEU A 44 27.64 -18.64 -9.68
N LYS A 45 27.92 -19.36 -8.59
CA LYS A 45 27.49 -20.74 -8.46
C LYS A 45 25.99 -20.85 -8.28
N ILE A 46 25.40 -21.93 -8.78
CA ILE A 46 23.97 -22.18 -8.72
C ILE A 46 23.45 -22.09 -7.27
N VAL A 47 24.18 -22.62 -6.32
CA VAL A 47 23.81 -22.58 -4.90
C VAL A 47 23.66 -21.12 -4.41
N THR A 48 24.64 -20.29 -4.76
CA THR A 48 24.64 -18.89 -4.39
C THR A 48 23.50 -18.14 -5.08
N LEU A 49 23.27 -18.43 -6.36
CA LEU A 49 22.19 -17.80 -7.12
C LEU A 49 20.82 -18.17 -6.55
N ASN A 50 20.63 -19.41 -6.12
CA ASN A 50 19.40 -19.84 -5.48
C ASN A 50 19.16 -19.12 -4.16
N THR A 51 20.22 -18.90 -3.38
CA THR A 51 20.12 -18.12 -2.14
C THR A 51 19.72 -16.68 -2.43
N LEU A 52 20.33 -16.08 -3.45
CA LEU A 52 20.00 -14.73 -3.88
C LEU A 52 18.51 -14.65 -4.29
N LEU A 53 18.05 -15.62 -5.07
CA LEU A 53 16.66 -15.66 -5.52
C LEU A 53 15.69 -15.74 -4.33
N THR A 54 15.98 -16.63 -3.38
CA THR A 54 15.15 -16.78 -2.18
C THR A 54 15.09 -15.49 -1.37
N ASN A 55 16.24 -14.84 -1.19
CA ASN A 55 16.30 -13.57 -0.46
C ASN A 55 15.53 -12.47 -1.17
N LEU A 56 15.62 -12.39 -2.49
CA LEU A 56 14.87 -11.41 -3.28
C LEU A 56 13.36 -11.63 -3.16
N LYS A 57 12.93 -12.89 -3.26
CA LYS A 57 11.50 -13.22 -3.12
C LYS A 57 11.00 -12.85 -1.73
N ASN A 58 11.74 -13.18 -0.69
CA ASN A 58 11.33 -12.89 0.68
C ASN A 58 11.28 -11.40 0.95
N THR A 59 12.26 -10.66 0.47
CA THR A 59 12.31 -9.21 0.62
C THR A 59 11.13 -8.55 -0.11
N ASN A 60 10.86 -8.99 -1.34
CA ASN A 60 9.76 -8.44 -2.12
C ASN A 60 8.40 -8.74 -1.47
N THR A 61 8.23 -9.97 -0.96
CA THR A 61 7.01 -10.34 -0.23
C THR A 61 6.84 -9.47 1.02
N GLY A 62 7.94 -9.18 1.72
CA GLY A 62 7.92 -8.31 2.88
C GLY A 62 7.40 -6.91 2.55
N VAL A 63 7.84 -6.35 1.43
CA VAL A 63 7.37 -5.04 0.98
C VAL A 63 5.87 -5.10 0.66
N ILE A 64 5.44 -6.12 -0.06
CA ILE A 64 4.02 -6.29 -0.42
C ILE A 64 3.16 -6.40 0.84
N ASN A 65 3.59 -7.21 1.80
CA ASN A 65 2.86 -7.39 3.06
C ASN A 65 2.78 -6.10 3.86
N ALA A 66 3.87 -5.35 3.93
CA ALA A 66 3.89 -4.05 4.61
C ALA A 66 2.93 -3.06 3.94
N TYR A 67 2.92 -3.05 2.63
CA TYR A 67 2.01 -2.19 1.85
C TYR A 67 0.56 -2.54 2.14
N THR A 68 0.24 -3.83 2.17
CA THR A 68 -1.12 -4.31 2.47
C THR A 68 -1.53 -3.90 3.89
N THR A 69 -0.63 -4.05 4.85
CA THR A 69 -0.90 -3.65 6.23
C THR A 69 -1.19 -2.15 6.34
N VAL A 70 -0.39 -1.31 5.67
CA VAL A 70 -0.61 0.13 5.65
C VAL A 70 -1.96 0.46 4.99
N SER A 71 -2.25 -0.19 3.87
CA SER A 71 -3.51 0.02 3.15
C SER A 71 -4.72 -0.32 4.03
N ASN A 72 -4.67 -1.47 4.71
CA ASN A 72 -5.75 -1.89 5.60
C ASN A 72 -5.91 -0.94 6.79
N SER A 73 -4.80 -0.47 7.32
CA SER A 73 -4.83 0.51 8.43
C SER A 73 -5.45 1.83 7.99
N ARG A 74 -5.16 2.26 6.77
CA ARG A 74 -5.75 3.48 6.21
C ARG A 74 -7.26 3.33 6.03
N VAL A 75 -7.71 2.18 5.54
CA VAL A 75 -9.15 1.90 5.40
C VAL A 75 -9.82 1.95 6.77
N ALA A 76 -9.23 1.29 7.78
CA ALA A 76 -9.78 1.30 9.13
C ALA A 76 -9.86 2.71 9.71
N ARG A 77 -8.82 3.51 9.52
CA ARG A 77 -8.81 4.91 9.95
C ARG A 77 -9.93 5.70 9.28
N ASP A 78 -10.07 5.54 7.97
CA ASP A 78 -11.06 6.27 7.21
C ASP A 78 -12.49 5.89 7.62
N LEU A 79 -12.72 4.62 7.92
CA LEU A 79 -14.00 4.19 8.45
C LEU A 79 -14.29 4.84 9.82
N SER A 80 -13.29 4.87 10.70
CA SER A 80 -13.46 5.51 12.00
C SER A 80 -13.76 6.99 11.89
N LEU A 81 -13.17 7.66 10.91
CA LEU A 81 -13.34 9.10 10.73
C LEU A 81 -14.61 9.46 9.95
N TYR A 82 -14.90 8.73 8.88
CA TYR A 82 -15.84 9.18 7.86
C TYR A 82 -17.05 8.27 7.63
N ASN A 83 -17.23 7.23 8.43
CA ASN A 83 -18.42 6.39 8.31
C ASN A 83 -19.65 7.26 8.47
N LYS A 84 -20.64 7.08 7.60
CA LYS A 84 -21.83 7.92 7.57
C LYS A 84 -22.74 7.75 8.78
N THR A 85 -22.63 6.64 9.47
CA THR A 85 -23.48 6.33 10.61
C THR A 85 -22.82 6.68 11.94
N ASN A 86 -21.57 6.24 12.12
CA ASN A 86 -20.91 6.34 13.42
C ASN A 86 -19.47 6.84 13.34
N GLY A 87 -19.06 7.41 12.20
CA GLY A 87 -17.75 8.00 12.06
C GLY A 87 -17.59 9.25 12.92
N LEU A 88 -16.34 9.60 13.20
CA LEU A 88 -16.04 10.77 14.02
C LEU A 88 -16.69 12.05 13.47
N CYS A 89 -16.59 12.28 12.17
CA CYS A 89 -17.10 13.52 11.57
C CYS A 89 -18.61 13.64 11.72
N GLU A 90 -19.35 12.57 11.48
CA GLU A 90 -20.81 12.59 11.65
C GLU A 90 -21.20 12.73 13.11
N THR A 91 -20.51 12.02 13.99
CA THR A 91 -20.76 12.12 15.43
C THR A 91 -20.49 13.54 15.94
N ALA A 92 -19.42 14.16 15.48
CA ALA A 92 -19.09 15.53 15.87
C ALA A 92 -20.16 16.52 15.42
N LYS A 93 -20.71 16.34 14.22
CA LYS A 93 -21.80 17.17 13.72
C LYS A 93 -23.05 17.02 14.59
N GLU A 94 -23.38 15.80 14.98
CA GLU A 94 -24.50 15.53 15.86
C GLU A 94 -24.30 16.17 17.24
N VAL A 95 -23.09 16.09 17.78
CA VAL A 95 -22.75 16.76 19.05
C VAL A 95 -22.97 18.27 18.94
N LYS A 96 -22.50 18.87 17.84
CA LYS A 96 -22.69 20.32 17.63
C LYS A 96 -24.16 20.68 17.54
N MET A 97 -24.95 19.88 16.87
CA MET A 97 -26.40 20.10 16.78
C MET A 97 -27.09 19.97 18.13
N TYR A 98 -26.68 19.00 18.93
CA TYR A 98 -27.22 18.80 20.26
C TYR A 98 -26.90 20.00 21.16
N VAL A 99 -25.66 20.45 21.16
CA VAL A 99 -25.25 21.62 21.95
C VAL A 99 -26.02 22.85 21.52
N LYS A 100 -26.19 23.07 20.22
CA LYS A 100 -26.99 24.18 19.70
C LYS A 100 -28.44 24.11 20.19
N SER A 101 -29.01 22.92 20.19
CA SER A 101 -30.40 22.69 20.62
C SER A 101 -30.59 22.93 22.11
N VAL A 102 -29.67 22.46 22.93
CA VAL A 102 -29.81 22.53 24.40
C VAL A 102 -29.43 23.90 24.94
N TYR A 103 -28.33 24.48 24.46
CA TYR A 103 -27.80 25.73 25.02
C TYR A 103 -28.15 26.95 24.17
N GLY A 104 -28.54 26.78 22.93
CA GLY A 104 -28.89 27.85 22.03
C GLY A 104 -27.78 28.28 21.09
N ALA A 105 -28.17 28.80 19.94
CA ALA A 105 -27.22 29.20 18.87
C ALA A 105 -26.31 30.35 19.30
N THR A 106 -26.74 31.17 20.24
CA THR A 106 -25.95 32.33 20.73
C THR A 106 -25.24 32.05 22.03
N SER A 107 -25.34 30.82 22.56
CA SER A 107 -24.72 30.45 23.82
C SER A 107 -23.18 30.42 23.70
N LEU A 108 -22.51 30.65 24.83
CA LEU A 108 -21.04 30.52 24.89
C LEU A 108 -20.61 29.10 24.54
N GLN A 109 -21.36 28.11 25.05
CA GLN A 109 -21.05 26.69 24.80
C GLN A 109 -21.03 26.39 23.30
N TYR A 110 -22.03 26.83 22.57
CA TYR A 110 -22.07 26.58 21.14
C TYR A 110 -21.00 27.38 20.39
N LYS A 111 -20.76 28.61 20.78
CA LYS A 111 -19.73 29.46 20.14
C LYS A 111 -18.34 28.85 20.28
N GLN A 112 -18.07 28.20 21.40
CA GLN A 112 -16.76 27.58 21.62
C GLN A 112 -16.47 26.42 20.69
N ILE A 113 -17.50 25.72 20.20
CA ILE A 113 -17.33 24.53 19.34
C ILE A 113 -17.75 24.77 17.89
N SER A 114 -18.53 25.80 17.61
CA SER A 114 -19.08 26.03 16.26
C SER A 114 -18.00 26.24 15.20
N GLY A 115 -16.84 26.77 15.59
CA GLY A 115 -15.73 27.02 14.68
C GLY A 115 -14.90 25.79 14.35
N LEU A 116 -15.08 24.71 15.11
CA LEU A 116 -14.35 23.46 14.86
C LEU A 116 -15.02 22.73 13.71
N LYS A 117 -14.29 22.54 12.62
CA LYS A 117 -14.84 21.96 11.39
C LYS A 117 -14.54 20.47 11.30
N PHE A 118 -15.55 19.71 10.91
CA PHE A 118 -15.43 18.26 10.73
C PHE A 118 -15.93 17.92 9.33
N LYS A 119 -15.02 17.95 8.38
CA LYS A 119 -15.35 17.80 6.97
C LYS A 119 -15.50 16.32 6.62
N SER A 120 -16.68 15.93 6.18
CA SER A 120 -16.90 14.55 5.73
C SER A 120 -16.14 14.26 4.44
N ARG A 121 -15.71 13.03 4.29
CA ARG A 121 -15.09 12.55 3.08
C ARG A 121 -15.77 11.26 2.63
N LYS A 122 -15.82 11.07 1.32
CA LYS A 122 -16.29 9.83 0.74
C LYS A 122 -15.22 8.75 0.93
N ILE A 123 -15.62 7.61 1.43
CA ILE A 123 -14.70 6.48 1.64
C ILE A 123 -14.98 5.33 0.67
#